data_5ae534cf8854ed8b64799599126fc79c
#
_entry.id   5ae534cf8854ed8b64799599126fc79c
#
_cell.length_a   1.000
_cell.length_b   1.000
_cell.length_c   1.000
_cell.angle_alpha   90.00
_cell.angle_beta   90.00
_cell.angle_gamma   90.00
#
_symmetry.space_group_name_H-M   'P 1'
#
loop_
_entity.id
_entity.type
_entity.pdbx_description
1 polymer ?
#
loop_
_entity_poly.entity_id
_entity_poly.type
_entity_poly.pdbx_seq_one_letter_code
_entity_poly.pdbx_strand_id
1 'polypeptide(L)'
;MADRALMMDPHSSRSLRIWIAEDEDELREALGKSLSREGREILLFADGKELLQHLKKDPSFDIIIADLLMPEVDGLQVLQKSKECNPEGIVIIMTGYASLDTAIQAIRGGAYDYIRKPFKLDEIELIVKNAGEKIALVRENRLLLQRLKDTMEEMREMRKPPAIAPDAREARFPVDPDHELSGMDVLLKQMIPSDYDFKDREHREKTYQEMKKLIEYKKEGLLTEAEFFSMKNQLLKSLRP
;
A
#
# COMPACT_ATOMS: atom_id res chain seq x y z
N MET A 1 22.74 -29.72 17.55
CA MET A 1 23.30 -28.63 16.75
C MET A 1 22.56 -28.64 15.44
N ALA A 2 21.42 -27.97 15.43
CA ALA A 2 20.52 -27.90 14.28
C ALA A 2 20.45 -26.45 13.82
N ASP A 3 20.79 -26.30 12.68
CA ASP A 3 20.69 -25.39 11.59
C ASP A 3 19.85 -24.13 11.85
N ARG A 4 20.55 -23.06 12.14
CA ARG A 4 20.00 -21.70 12.15
C ARG A 4 20.27 -21.12 10.75
N ALA A 5 19.68 -21.76 9.73
CA ALA A 5 19.56 -21.14 8.43
C ALA A 5 18.58 -19.98 8.58
N LEU A 6 19.12 -18.81 8.92
CA LEU A 6 18.41 -17.55 8.78
C LEU A 6 17.84 -17.50 7.35
N MET A 7 16.53 -17.53 7.25
CA MET A 7 15.82 -17.13 6.05
C MET A 7 16.24 -15.68 5.75
N MET A 8 17.26 -15.50 4.95
CA MET A 8 17.54 -14.23 4.29
C MET A 8 16.38 -13.99 3.33
N ASP A 9 15.52 -13.07 3.70
CA ASP A 9 14.38 -12.61 2.91
C ASP A 9 14.92 -12.04 1.60
N PRO A 10 14.65 -12.62 0.42
CA PRO A 10 15.21 -12.17 -0.85
C PRO A 10 14.81 -10.74 -1.25
N HIS A 11 13.90 -10.12 -0.49
CA HIS A 11 13.44 -8.75 -0.72
C HIS A 11 14.05 -7.71 0.24
N SER A 12 14.81 -8.12 1.27
CA SER A 12 15.47 -7.20 2.23
C SER A 12 16.77 -6.61 1.72
N SER A 13 17.30 -7.04 0.56
CA SER A 13 18.62 -6.64 0.09
C SER A 13 18.64 -5.84 -1.22
N ARG A 14 17.50 -5.24 -1.64
CA ARG A 14 17.56 -4.35 -2.81
C ARG A 14 18.22 -3.03 -2.40
N SER A 15 19.37 -2.73 -3.02
CA SER A 15 20.07 -1.46 -2.86
C SER A 15 19.13 -0.26 -3.06
N LEU A 16 19.35 0.76 -2.27
CA LEU A 16 18.62 2.04 -2.38
C LEU A 16 19.17 2.80 -3.59
N ARG A 17 18.34 3.01 -4.62
CA ARG A 17 18.75 3.68 -5.87
C ARG A 17 18.54 5.19 -5.74
N ILE A 18 19.64 5.92 -5.71
CA ILE A 18 19.69 7.38 -5.53
C ILE A 18 20.20 8.01 -6.82
N TRP A 19 19.42 8.92 -7.37
CA TRP A 19 19.77 9.68 -8.56
C TRP A 19 20.01 11.13 -8.18
N ILE A 20 21.08 11.74 -8.70
CA ILE A 20 21.47 13.10 -8.39
C ILE A 20 21.58 13.88 -9.69
N ALA A 21 20.79 14.96 -9.84
CA ALA A 21 20.88 15.90 -10.94
C ALA A 21 21.39 17.25 -10.43
N GLU A 22 22.55 17.66 -10.88
CA GLU A 22 23.25 18.86 -10.44
C GLU A 22 24.15 19.30 -11.58
N ASP A 23 24.09 20.56 -12.02
CA ASP A 23 24.88 21.08 -13.13
C ASP A 23 26.31 21.45 -12.72
N GLU A 24 26.55 21.73 -11.43
CA GLU A 24 27.90 21.98 -10.92
C GLU A 24 28.65 20.67 -10.65
N ASP A 25 29.68 20.40 -11.46
CA ASP A 25 30.45 19.13 -11.43
C ASP A 25 31.02 18.83 -10.03
N GLU A 26 31.63 19.85 -9.38
CA GLU A 26 32.27 19.67 -8.07
C GLU A 26 31.24 19.23 -7.00
N LEU A 27 30.07 19.88 -6.98
CA LEU A 27 29.02 19.57 -6.03
C LEU A 27 28.38 18.20 -6.34
N ARG A 28 28.15 17.90 -7.62
CA ARG A 28 27.62 16.60 -8.06
C ARG A 28 28.51 15.45 -7.62
N GLU A 29 29.82 15.57 -7.82
CA GLU A 29 30.80 14.55 -7.39
C GLU A 29 30.88 14.47 -5.85
N ALA A 30 30.88 15.60 -5.15
CA ALA A 30 30.91 15.63 -3.69
C ALA A 30 29.70 14.92 -3.08
N LEU A 31 28.49 15.18 -3.62
CA LEU A 31 27.26 14.48 -3.23
C LEU A 31 27.36 12.97 -3.52
N GLY A 32 27.80 12.61 -4.73
CA GLY A 32 27.99 11.22 -5.12
C GLY A 32 28.92 10.46 -4.17
N LYS A 33 30.07 11.05 -3.84
CA LYS A 33 31.05 10.46 -2.90
C LYS A 33 30.50 10.36 -1.47
N SER A 34 29.85 11.42 -0.98
CA SER A 34 29.31 11.47 0.38
C SER A 34 28.20 10.44 0.59
N LEU A 35 27.33 10.27 -0.39
CA LEU A 35 26.16 9.37 -0.31
C LEU A 35 26.49 7.92 -0.69
N SER A 36 27.68 7.67 -1.27
CA SER A 36 28.10 6.32 -1.67
C SER A 36 28.45 5.47 -0.45
N ARG A 37 27.60 4.49 -0.14
CA ARG A 37 27.74 3.53 0.97
C ARG A 37 27.24 2.16 0.55
N GLU A 38 27.60 1.13 1.32
CA GLU A 38 27.06 -0.20 1.13
C GLU A 38 25.52 -0.18 1.15
N GLY A 39 24.91 -0.89 0.22
CA GLY A 39 23.45 -0.92 0.06
C GLY A 39 22.86 0.27 -0.69
N ARG A 40 23.68 1.15 -1.29
CA ARG A 40 23.23 2.28 -2.12
C ARG A 40 23.85 2.20 -3.52
N GLU A 41 23.00 2.47 -4.51
CA GLU A 41 23.39 2.63 -5.92
C GLU A 41 23.20 4.09 -6.32
N ILE A 42 24.26 4.77 -6.70
CA ILE A 42 24.24 6.21 -7.01
C ILE A 42 24.37 6.38 -8.52
N LEU A 43 23.45 7.12 -9.13
CA LEU A 43 23.56 7.61 -10.51
C LEU A 43 23.63 9.13 -10.51
N LEU A 44 24.60 9.66 -11.26
CA LEU A 44 24.84 11.10 -11.39
C LEU A 44 24.44 11.58 -12.77
N PHE A 45 23.74 12.70 -12.83
CA PHE A 45 23.30 13.36 -14.06
C PHE A 45 23.76 14.81 -14.06
N ALA A 46 24.27 15.27 -15.18
CA ALA A 46 24.78 16.64 -15.33
C ALA A 46 23.67 17.68 -15.42
N ASP A 47 22.46 17.27 -15.74
CA ASP A 47 21.29 18.15 -15.83
C ASP A 47 19.96 17.38 -15.70
N GLY A 48 18.87 18.13 -15.58
CA GLY A 48 17.53 17.54 -15.48
C GLY A 48 17.07 16.82 -16.74
N LYS A 49 17.57 17.20 -17.92
CA LYS A 49 17.23 16.60 -19.20
C LYS A 49 17.81 15.20 -19.30
N GLU A 50 19.07 15.02 -18.93
CA GLU A 50 19.73 13.73 -18.89
C GLU A 50 19.01 12.77 -17.93
N LEU A 51 18.66 13.24 -16.73
CA LEU A 51 17.89 12.48 -15.76
C LEU A 51 16.53 12.06 -16.35
N LEU A 52 15.78 12.98 -16.96
CA LEU A 52 14.47 12.65 -17.55
C LEU A 52 14.57 11.69 -18.76
N GLN A 53 15.67 11.74 -19.53
CA GLN A 53 15.92 10.75 -20.58
C GLN A 53 16.17 9.35 -20.00
N HIS A 54 16.88 9.28 -18.87
CA HIS A 54 17.10 8.04 -18.15
C HIS A 54 15.80 7.51 -17.54
N LEU A 55 15.01 8.39 -16.92
CA LEU A 55 13.72 8.08 -16.30
C LEU A 55 12.73 7.42 -17.27
N LYS A 56 12.73 7.84 -18.54
CA LYS A 56 11.89 7.24 -19.59
C LYS A 56 12.27 5.79 -19.91
N LYS A 57 13.53 5.41 -19.69
CA LYS A 57 14.04 4.06 -19.98
C LYS A 57 13.92 3.15 -18.76
N ASP A 58 14.19 3.68 -17.60
CA ASP A 58 14.14 2.97 -16.31
C ASP A 58 13.55 3.90 -15.23
N PRO A 59 12.27 3.75 -14.86
CA PRO A 59 11.64 4.56 -13.82
C PRO A 59 11.93 4.08 -12.39
N SER A 60 12.83 3.11 -12.21
CA SER A 60 13.04 2.42 -10.93
C SER A 60 14.05 3.13 -10.03
N PHE A 61 13.85 4.39 -9.71
CA PHE A 61 14.56 5.10 -8.66
C PHE A 61 13.82 5.00 -7.32
N ASP A 62 14.55 5.23 -6.24
CA ASP A 62 14.01 5.36 -4.89
C ASP A 62 14.04 6.81 -4.40
N ILE A 63 15.17 7.47 -4.62
CA ILE A 63 15.37 8.87 -4.25
C ILE A 63 15.96 9.62 -5.45
N ILE A 64 15.40 10.78 -5.75
CA ILE A 64 16.00 11.77 -6.63
C ILE A 64 16.39 12.98 -5.77
N ILE A 65 17.61 13.47 -5.96
CA ILE A 65 18.09 14.75 -5.43
C ILE A 65 18.35 15.64 -6.64
N ALA A 66 17.65 16.74 -6.79
CA ALA A 66 17.76 17.61 -7.95
C ALA A 66 17.99 19.07 -7.57
N ASP A 67 18.93 19.74 -8.25
CA ASP A 67 18.97 21.20 -8.17
C ASP A 67 17.71 21.78 -8.81
N LEU A 68 17.22 22.85 -8.19
CA LEU A 68 16.09 23.61 -8.72
C LEU A 68 16.44 24.28 -10.03
N LEU A 69 17.63 24.90 -10.11
CA LEU A 69 18.06 25.70 -11.25
C LEU A 69 19.10 24.95 -12.08
N MET A 70 18.63 24.28 -13.13
CA MET A 70 19.44 23.61 -14.12
C MET A 70 19.08 24.10 -15.53
N PRO A 71 20.01 24.05 -16.50
CA PRO A 71 19.71 24.37 -17.89
C PRO A 71 18.62 23.46 -18.49
N GLU A 72 17.82 24.01 -19.38
CA GLU A 72 16.74 23.34 -20.16
C GLU A 72 15.61 22.74 -19.31
N VAL A 73 15.92 21.93 -18.30
CA VAL A 73 14.94 21.23 -17.44
C VAL A 73 15.27 21.53 -15.98
N ASP A 74 14.40 22.26 -15.31
CA ASP A 74 14.54 22.61 -13.90
C ASP A 74 14.12 21.48 -12.95
N GLY A 75 14.48 21.63 -11.66
CA GLY A 75 14.17 20.63 -10.63
C GLY A 75 12.67 20.43 -10.39
N LEU A 76 11.82 21.43 -10.63
CA LEU A 76 10.37 21.28 -10.50
C LEU A 76 9.79 20.43 -11.63
N GLN A 77 10.33 20.56 -12.82
CA GLN A 77 9.96 19.70 -13.95
C GLN A 77 10.42 18.26 -13.73
N VAL A 78 11.64 18.08 -13.17
CA VAL A 78 12.13 16.76 -12.73
C VAL A 78 11.19 16.17 -11.69
N LEU A 79 10.83 16.93 -10.65
CA LEU A 79 9.90 16.51 -9.61
C LEU A 79 8.57 16.04 -10.21
N GLN A 80 7.94 16.87 -11.03
CA GLN A 80 6.66 16.57 -11.65
C GLN A 80 6.73 15.26 -12.44
N LYS A 81 7.70 15.14 -13.36
CA LYS A 81 7.83 13.96 -14.23
C LYS A 81 8.19 12.70 -13.45
N SER A 82 9.01 12.83 -12.43
CA SER A 82 9.36 11.70 -11.56
C SER A 82 8.16 11.17 -10.80
N LYS A 83 7.29 12.06 -10.30
CA LYS A 83 6.06 11.69 -9.60
C LYS A 83 4.99 11.09 -10.53
N GLU A 84 4.94 11.53 -11.79
CA GLU A 84 4.08 10.91 -12.81
C GLU A 84 4.49 9.45 -13.11
N CYS A 85 5.80 9.17 -13.17
CA CYS A 85 6.34 7.84 -13.46
C CYS A 85 6.38 6.91 -12.22
N ASN A 86 6.77 7.46 -11.07
CA ASN A 86 6.90 6.73 -9.81
C ASN A 86 6.35 7.57 -8.65
N PRO A 87 5.05 7.49 -8.36
CA PRO A 87 4.42 8.25 -7.27
C PRO A 87 5.01 8.00 -5.88
N GLU A 88 5.58 6.80 -5.64
CA GLU A 88 6.19 6.42 -4.37
C GLU A 88 7.65 6.86 -4.24
N GLY A 89 8.31 7.14 -5.36
CA GLY A 89 9.68 7.65 -5.36
C GLY A 89 9.78 8.96 -4.59
N ILE A 90 10.86 9.15 -3.87
CA ILE A 90 11.14 10.35 -3.08
C ILE A 90 11.92 11.34 -3.94
N VAL A 91 11.50 12.61 -3.93
CA VAL A 91 12.24 13.69 -4.61
C VAL A 91 12.59 14.78 -3.60
N ILE A 92 13.87 15.15 -3.55
CA ILE A 92 14.46 16.19 -2.72
C ILE A 92 14.95 17.30 -3.65
N ILE A 93 14.55 18.52 -3.41
CA ILE A 93 14.97 19.69 -4.20
C ILE A 93 16.06 20.46 -3.46
N MET A 94 17.16 20.77 -4.14
CA MET A 94 18.22 21.66 -3.65
C MET A 94 18.15 22.99 -4.39
N THR A 95 18.52 24.09 -3.77
CA THR A 95 18.58 25.39 -4.45
C THR A 95 19.44 26.43 -3.77
N GLY A 96 20.17 27.23 -4.54
CA GLY A 96 20.83 28.44 -4.08
C GLY A 96 19.90 29.65 -4.01
N TYR A 97 18.75 29.60 -4.67
CA TYR A 97 17.77 30.70 -4.77
C TYR A 97 16.45 30.32 -4.13
N ALA A 98 16.50 30.08 -2.81
CA ALA A 98 15.30 29.78 -2.05
C ALA A 98 14.35 30.98 -2.01
N SER A 99 13.14 30.82 -2.57
CA SER A 99 12.03 31.75 -2.40
C SER A 99 10.83 31.01 -1.78
N LEU A 100 9.93 31.78 -1.16
CA LEU A 100 8.70 31.21 -0.63
C LEU A 100 7.88 30.54 -1.74
N ASP A 101 7.83 31.15 -2.91
CA ASP A 101 7.03 30.63 -4.04
C ASP A 101 7.57 29.31 -4.57
N THR A 102 8.91 29.19 -4.73
CA THR A 102 9.53 27.93 -5.20
C THR A 102 9.40 26.82 -4.17
N ALA A 103 9.51 27.15 -2.88
CA ALA A 103 9.29 26.19 -1.80
C ALA A 103 7.83 25.68 -1.79
N ILE A 104 6.85 26.58 -1.93
CA ILE A 104 5.43 26.21 -2.03
C ILE A 104 5.16 25.33 -3.26
N GLN A 105 5.76 25.66 -4.42
CA GLN A 105 5.61 24.87 -5.63
C GLN A 105 6.20 23.45 -5.46
N ALA A 106 7.40 23.35 -4.86
CA ALA A 106 8.01 22.05 -4.59
C ALA A 106 7.15 21.19 -3.65
N ILE A 107 6.65 21.77 -2.54
CA ILE A 107 5.78 21.07 -1.59
C ILE A 107 4.48 20.61 -2.27
N ARG A 108 3.82 21.49 -3.05
CA ARG A 108 2.61 21.16 -3.79
C ARG A 108 2.85 20.08 -4.87
N GLY A 109 4.04 20.08 -5.47
CA GLY A 109 4.50 19.06 -6.40
C GLY A 109 4.81 17.70 -5.75
N GLY A 110 4.79 17.63 -4.42
CA GLY A 110 5.06 16.40 -3.67
C GLY A 110 6.54 16.15 -3.42
N ALA A 111 7.38 17.20 -3.38
CA ALA A 111 8.75 17.08 -2.90
C ALA A 111 8.74 16.57 -1.45
N TYR A 112 9.68 15.69 -1.15
CA TYR A 112 9.87 15.16 0.20
C TYR A 112 10.53 16.17 1.11
N ASP A 113 11.52 16.89 0.55
CA ASP A 113 12.24 17.94 1.25
C ASP A 113 12.73 19.02 0.27
N TYR A 114 13.06 20.19 0.81
CA TYR A 114 13.54 21.33 0.06
C TYR A 114 14.70 21.99 0.81
N ILE A 115 15.90 21.91 0.25
CA ILE A 115 17.15 22.25 0.92
C ILE A 115 17.77 23.49 0.29
N ARG A 116 18.14 24.44 1.12
CA ARG A 116 18.82 25.67 0.66
C ARG A 116 20.33 25.48 0.61
N LYS A 117 20.95 25.78 -0.53
CA LYS A 117 22.40 25.93 -0.66
C LYS A 117 22.86 27.28 -0.04
N PRO A 118 24.03 27.38 0.65
CA PRO A 118 24.94 26.27 0.94
C PRO A 118 24.44 25.41 2.11
N PHE A 119 24.61 24.11 2.02
CA PHE A 119 24.29 23.12 3.04
C PHE A 119 25.53 22.29 3.41
N LYS A 120 25.47 21.60 4.53
CA LYS A 120 26.50 20.62 4.90
C LYS A 120 26.15 19.24 4.32
N LEU A 121 27.15 18.47 3.90
CA LEU A 121 26.94 17.12 3.39
C LEU A 121 26.23 16.22 4.41
N ASP A 122 26.47 16.42 5.70
CA ASP A 122 25.79 15.69 6.77
C ASP A 122 24.27 15.96 6.81
N GLU A 123 23.83 17.16 6.39
CA GLU A 123 22.40 17.50 6.32
C GLU A 123 21.71 16.67 5.23
N ILE A 124 22.31 16.60 4.03
CA ILE A 124 21.82 15.75 2.94
C ILE A 124 21.84 14.28 3.33
N GLU A 125 22.92 13.81 3.95
CA GLU A 125 23.03 12.43 4.42
C GLU A 125 21.90 12.07 5.38
N LEU A 126 21.55 12.96 6.33
CA LEU A 126 20.47 12.74 7.27
C LEU A 126 19.12 12.65 6.56
N ILE A 127 18.87 13.54 5.59
CA ILE A 127 17.61 13.53 4.83
C ILE A 127 17.49 12.26 3.99
N VAL A 128 18.56 11.84 3.31
CA VAL A 128 18.61 10.61 2.54
C VAL A 128 18.41 9.37 3.42
N LYS A 129 19.00 9.37 4.62
CA LYS A 129 18.78 8.30 5.61
C LYS A 129 17.30 8.20 6.00
N ASN A 130 16.67 9.31 6.39
CA ASN A 130 15.26 9.35 6.77
C ASN A 130 14.35 8.93 5.59
N ALA A 131 14.67 9.38 4.39
CA ALA A 131 13.97 8.97 3.16
C ALA A 131 14.10 7.46 2.92
N GLY A 132 15.30 6.91 3.10
CA GLY A 132 15.56 5.46 2.98
C GLY A 132 14.77 4.64 3.99
N GLU A 133 14.71 5.07 5.25
CA GLU A 133 13.89 4.43 6.30
C GLU A 133 12.40 4.44 5.93
N LYS A 134 11.89 5.57 5.40
CA LYS A 134 10.51 5.65 4.91
C LYS A 134 10.24 4.66 3.77
N ILE A 135 11.16 4.57 2.80
CA ILE A 135 11.04 3.63 1.68
C ILE A 135 11.05 2.18 2.18
N ALA A 136 11.93 1.85 3.13
CA ALA A 136 11.98 0.52 3.73
C ALA A 136 10.66 0.15 4.39
N LEU A 137 10.08 1.05 5.19
CA LEU A 137 8.78 0.84 5.84
C LEU A 137 7.64 0.65 4.82
N VAL A 138 7.61 1.43 3.73
CA VAL A 138 6.60 1.29 2.68
C VAL A 138 6.74 -0.07 1.98
N ARG A 139 7.96 -0.50 1.69
CA ARG A 139 8.24 -1.81 1.09
C ARG A 139 7.82 -2.96 2.01
N GLU A 140 8.14 -2.87 3.30
CA GLU A 140 7.75 -3.87 4.30
C GLU A 140 6.23 -3.98 4.43
N ASN A 141 5.54 -2.84 4.55
CA ASN A 141 4.08 -2.82 4.59
C ASN A 141 3.45 -3.47 3.35
N ARG A 142 3.99 -3.17 2.16
CA ARG A 142 3.51 -3.78 0.90
C ARG A 142 3.68 -5.30 0.92
N LEU A 143 4.85 -5.77 1.37
CA LEU A 143 5.12 -7.21 1.48
C LEU A 143 4.18 -7.90 2.46
N LEU A 144 3.95 -7.29 3.64
CA LEU A 144 3.02 -7.83 4.65
C LEU A 144 1.59 -7.90 4.12
N LEU A 145 1.14 -6.85 3.41
CA LEU A 145 -0.18 -6.84 2.78
C LEU A 145 -0.31 -7.89 1.70
N GLN A 146 0.74 -8.13 0.91
CA GLN A 146 0.74 -9.19 -0.09
C GLN A 146 0.65 -10.57 0.57
N ARG A 147 1.49 -10.86 1.57
CA ARG A 147 1.44 -12.12 2.34
C ARG A 147 0.07 -12.36 2.98
N LEU A 148 -0.55 -11.30 3.52
CA LEU A 148 -1.90 -11.40 4.08
C LEU A 148 -2.93 -11.77 3.01
N LYS A 149 -2.89 -11.15 1.82
CA LYS A 149 -3.77 -11.48 0.71
C LYS A 149 -3.60 -12.93 0.27
N ASP A 150 -2.35 -13.37 0.08
CA ASP A 150 -2.02 -14.73 -0.33
C ASP A 150 -2.56 -15.75 0.69
N THR A 151 -2.34 -15.52 1.99
CA THR A 151 -2.86 -16.37 3.06
C THR A 151 -4.39 -16.41 3.06
N MET A 152 -5.05 -15.26 2.87
CA MET A 152 -6.52 -15.21 2.78
C MET A 152 -7.05 -15.98 1.56
N GLU A 153 -6.33 -15.94 0.45
CA GLU A 153 -6.70 -16.67 -0.77
C GLU A 153 -6.52 -18.18 -0.59
N GLU A 154 -5.42 -18.61 0.03
CA GLU A 154 -5.20 -20.01 0.41
C GLU A 154 -6.31 -20.53 1.34
N MET A 155 -6.68 -19.76 2.38
CA MET A 155 -7.80 -20.11 3.27
C MET A 155 -9.13 -20.20 2.54
N ARG A 156 -9.35 -19.36 1.53
CA ARG A 156 -10.55 -19.38 0.70
C ARG A 156 -10.60 -20.62 -0.19
N GLU A 157 -9.47 -21.00 -0.77
CA GLU A 157 -9.37 -22.22 -1.57
C GLU A 157 -9.60 -23.47 -0.72
N MET A 158 -9.03 -23.55 0.49
CA MET A 158 -9.26 -24.66 1.43
C MET A 158 -10.72 -24.79 1.89
N ARG A 159 -11.49 -23.68 1.87
CA ARG A 159 -12.93 -23.67 2.18
C ARG A 159 -13.84 -24.07 1.01
N LYS A 160 -13.31 -24.24 -0.19
CA LYS A 160 -14.12 -24.78 -1.29
C LYS A 160 -14.49 -26.24 -0.94
N PRO A 161 -15.79 -26.58 -0.88
CA PRO A 161 -16.17 -27.97 -0.69
C PRO A 161 -15.58 -28.80 -1.84
N PRO A 162 -15.12 -30.03 -1.57
CA PRO A 162 -14.63 -30.90 -2.63
C PRO A 162 -15.71 -30.99 -3.70
N ALA A 163 -15.33 -30.88 -4.97
CA ALA A 163 -16.23 -31.06 -6.08
C ALA A 163 -16.90 -32.41 -5.92
N ILE A 164 -18.18 -32.42 -5.56
CA ILE A 164 -18.99 -33.65 -5.44
C ILE A 164 -19.04 -34.23 -6.84
N ALA A 165 -18.42 -35.40 -7.00
CA ALA A 165 -18.52 -36.17 -8.23
C ALA A 165 -20.01 -36.37 -8.56
N PRO A 166 -20.42 -36.35 -9.83
CA PRO A 166 -21.82 -36.40 -10.22
C PRO A 166 -22.35 -37.86 -10.19
N ASP A 167 -22.26 -38.53 -9.02
CA ASP A 167 -22.86 -39.87 -8.88
C ASP A 167 -23.23 -40.18 -7.42
N ALA A 168 -24.25 -39.45 -6.94
CA ALA A 168 -25.07 -39.93 -5.83
C ALA A 168 -26.50 -39.48 -6.11
N ARG A 169 -27.20 -40.34 -6.84
CA ARG A 169 -28.66 -40.29 -6.97
C ARG A 169 -29.27 -40.43 -5.58
N GLU A 170 -30.22 -39.52 -5.30
CA GLU A 170 -31.32 -39.71 -4.33
C GLU A 170 -30.98 -39.49 -2.84
N ALA A 171 -30.88 -38.23 -2.44
CA ALA A 171 -31.53 -37.81 -1.21
C ALA A 171 -32.36 -36.56 -1.52
N ARG A 172 -33.59 -36.77 -1.94
CA ARG A 172 -34.62 -35.73 -2.08
C ARG A 172 -34.95 -35.18 -0.69
N PHE A 173 -34.42 -34.02 -0.36
CA PHE A 173 -35.11 -33.10 0.56
C PHE A 173 -36.07 -32.26 -0.29
N PRO A 174 -37.34 -32.10 0.12
CA PRO A 174 -38.30 -31.29 -0.63
C PRO A 174 -37.84 -29.84 -0.60
N VAL A 175 -37.31 -29.37 -1.72
CA VAL A 175 -37.08 -27.95 -1.96
C VAL A 175 -38.40 -27.39 -2.46
N ASP A 176 -38.96 -26.44 -1.69
CA ASP A 176 -40.14 -25.67 -2.08
C ASP A 176 -39.75 -24.85 -3.32
N PRO A 177 -40.42 -24.99 -4.47
CA PRO A 177 -39.99 -24.41 -5.74
C PRO A 177 -40.19 -22.89 -5.87
N ASP A 178 -40.76 -22.21 -4.85
CA ASP A 178 -41.20 -20.82 -4.95
C ASP A 178 -40.31 -19.82 -4.17
N HIS A 179 -39.11 -20.19 -3.70
CA HIS A 179 -38.18 -19.24 -3.08
C HIS A 179 -36.91 -19.07 -3.92
N GLU A 180 -36.96 -18.13 -4.87
CA GLU A 180 -35.73 -17.51 -5.41
C GLU A 180 -34.95 -16.88 -4.26
N LEU A 181 -33.82 -17.49 -3.87
CA LEU A 181 -32.90 -16.96 -2.89
C LEU A 181 -32.32 -15.64 -3.44
N SER A 182 -32.79 -14.53 -2.93
CA SER A 182 -32.23 -13.21 -3.19
C SER A 182 -30.73 -13.22 -2.83
N GLY A 183 -29.88 -12.50 -3.58
CA GLY A 183 -28.45 -12.37 -3.29
C GLY A 183 -28.17 -11.91 -1.84
N MET A 184 -29.19 -11.34 -1.16
CA MET A 184 -29.18 -10.98 0.26
C MET A 184 -29.21 -12.22 1.17
N ASP A 185 -29.90 -13.27 0.79
CA ASP A 185 -30.02 -14.50 1.58
C ASP A 185 -28.71 -15.29 1.60
N VAL A 186 -27.94 -15.21 0.53
CA VAL A 186 -26.59 -15.79 0.44
C VAL A 186 -25.61 -15.04 1.36
N LEU A 187 -25.67 -13.72 1.39
CA LEU A 187 -24.84 -12.87 2.27
C LEU A 187 -25.16 -13.10 3.76
N LEU A 188 -26.43 -13.24 4.11
CA LEU A 188 -26.86 -13.50 5.49
C LEU A 188 -26.41 -14.87 5.98
N LYS A 189 -26.44 -15.91 5.13
CA LYS A 189 -25.90 -17.24 5.46
C LYS A 189 -24.39 -17.23 5.73
N GLN A 190 -23.64 -16.35 5.07
CA GLN A 190 -22.20 -16.20 5.32
C GLN A 190 -21.85 -15.40 6.59
N MET A 191 -22.79 -14.58 7.08
CA MET A 191 -22.58 -13.74 8.27
C MET A 191 -22.92 -14.42 9.59
N ILE A 192 -23.65 -15.53 9.56
CA ILE A 192 -24.00 -16.32 10.75
C ILE A 192 -23.04 -17.52 10.83
N PRO A 193 -22.21 -17.64 11.89
CA PRO A 193 -21.32 -18.78 12.03
C PRO A 193 -22.09 -20.11 12.07
N SER A 194 -21.53 -21.15 11.46
CA SER A 194 -22.12 -22.51 11.37
C SER A 194 -22.31 -23.20 12.73
N ASP A 195 -21.66 -22.71 13.78
CA ASP A 195 -21.70 -23.30 15.14
C ASP A 195 -22.90 -22.85 15.97
N TYR A 196 -23.82 -22.06 15.39
CA TYR A 196 -25.04 -21.66 16.08
C TYR A 196 -26.14 -22.70 15.85
N ASP A 197 -26.37 -23.54 16.87
CA ASP A 197 -27.49 -24.49 16.92
C ASP A 197 -28.76 -23.74 17.32
N PHE A 198 -29.60 -23.41 16.32
CA PHE A 198 -30.88 -22.78 16.56
C PHE A 198 -31.87 -23.84 17.03
N LYS A 199 -32.16 -23.89 18.32
CA LYS A 199 -33.12 -24.82 18.90
C LYS A 199 -34.57 -24.60 18.46
N ASP A 200 -34.86 -23.42 17.84
CA ASP A 200 -36.23 -23.07 17.48
C ASP A 200 -36.29 -22.32 16.13
N ARG A 201 -37.19 -22.74 15.24
CA ARG A 201 -37.37 -22.20 13.89
C ARG A 201 -37.84 -20.74 13.92
N GLU A 202 -38.66 -20.38 14.92
CA GLU A 202 -39.22 -19.05 15.11
C GLU A 202 -38.13 -18.04 15.55
N HIS A 203 -37.20 -18.47 16.39
CA HIS A 203 -36.07 -17.64 16.83
C HIS A 203 -35.07 -17.37 15.69
N ARG A 204 -34.86 -18.34 14.82
CA ARG A 204 -34.03 -18.18 13.62
C ARG A 204 -34.62 -17.14 12.67
N GLU A 205 -35.91 -17.21 12.41
CA GLU A 205 -36.60 -16.29 11.50
C GLU A 205 -36.56 -14.85 12.03
N LYS A 206 -36.81 -14.65 13.33
CA LYS A 206 -36.74 -13.33 13.98
C LYS A 206 -35.35 -12.72 13.87
N THR A 207 -34.30 -13.49 14.16
CA THR A 207 -32.91 -13.04 14.06
C THR A 207 -32.51 -12.68 12.63
N TYR A 208 -33.00 -13.47 11.67
CA TYR A 208 -32.81 -13.23 10.26
C TYR A 208 -33.40 -11.88 9.82
N GLN A 209 -34.61 -11.57 10.25
CA GLN A 209 -35.29 -10.31 9.95
C GLN A 209 -34.59 -9.11 10.62
N GLU A 210 -34.10 -9.26 11.85
CA GLU A 210 -33.35 -8.21 12.54
C GLU A 210 -32.00 -7.94 11.87
N MET A 211 -31.29 -8.97 11.45
CA MET A 211 -30.03 -8.85 10.70
C MET A 211 -30.23 -8.18 9.33
N LYS A 212 -31.34 -8.50 8.66
CA LYS A 212 -31.71 -7.87 7.38
C LYS A 212 -31.92 -6.37 7.53
N LYS A 213 -32.64 -5.94 8.58
CA LYS A 213 -32.82 -4.52 8.90
C LYS A 213 -31.51 -3.79 9.19
N LEU A 214 -30.58 -4.41 9.93
CA LEU A 214 -29.27 -3.82 10.21
C LEU A 214 -28.43 -3.58 8.93
N ILE A 215 -28.50 -4.52 7.98
CA ILE A 215 -27.84 -4.39 6.68
C ILE A 215 -28.46 -3.26 5.85
N GLU A 216 -29.76 -3.13 5.90
CA GLU A 216 -30.52 -2.06 5.20
C GLU A 216 -30.14 -0.69 5.74
N TYR A 217 -30.12 -0.51 7.06
CA TYR A 217 -29.71 0.74 7.72
C TYR A 217 -28.26 1.11 7.42
N LYS A 218 -27.35 0.11 7.31
CA LYS A 218 -25.98 0.36 6.88
C LYS A 218 -25.91 0.83 5.43
N LYS A 219 -26.70 0.23 4.52
CA LYS A 219 -26.78 0.63 3.09
C LYS A 219 -27.32 2.03 2.90
N GLU A 220 -28.29 2.43 3.71
CA GLU A 220 -28.90 3.75 3.69
C GLU A 220 -28.03 4.82 4.39
N GLY A 221 -26.86 4.44 4.94
CA GLY A 221 -25.97 5.36 5.64
C GLY A 221 -26.46 5.80 7.01
N LEU A 222 -27.48 5.15 7.56
CA LEU A 222 -28.07 5.43 8.87
C LEU A 222 -27.24 4.85 10.02
N LEU A 223 -26.30 3.93 9.72
CA LEU A 223 -25.38 3.34 10.69
C LEU A 223 -23.94 3.46 10.18
N THR A 224 -23.05 3.88 11.05
CA THR A 224 -21.61 3.81 10.82
C THR A 224 -21.13 2.35 10.88
N GLU A 225 -19.93 2.10 10.37
CA GLU A 225 -19.34 0.77 10.39
C GLU A 225 -19.17 0.22 11.81
N ALA A 226 -18.77 1.07 12.76
CA ALA A 226 -18.59 0.72 14.15
C ALA A 226 -19.92 0.38 14.86
N GLU A 227 -20.97 1.16 14.61
CA GLU A 227 -22.32 0.92 15.14
C GLU A 227 -22.92 -0.36 14.58
N PHE A 228 -22.78 -0.59 13.29
CA PHE A 228 -23.21 -1.85 12.66
C PHE A 228 -22.51 -3.07 13.29
N PHE A 229 -21.18 -3.03 13.47
CA PHE A 229 -20.43 -4.12 14.11
C PHE A 229 -20.85 -4.34 15.56
N SER A 230 -21.11 -3.27 16.31
CA SER A 230 -21.57 -3.33 17.70
C SER A 230 -22.95 -4.00 17.80
N MET A 231 -23.92 -3.53 17.01
CA MET A 231 -25.30 -4.07 16.99
C MET A 231 -25.36 -5.52 16.49
N LYS A 232 -24.56 -5.84 15.46
CA LYS A 232 -24.42 -7.22 14.97
C LYS A 232 -23.90 -8.16 16.07
N ASN A 233 -22.85 -7.76 16.80
CA ASN A 233 -22.27 -8.57 17.86
C ASN A 233 -23.23 -8.71 19.06
N GLN A 234 -24.03 -7.70 19.36
CA GLN A 234 -25.04 -7.76 20.39
C GLN A 234 -26.16 -8.72 20.01
N LEU A 235 -26.63 -8.68 18.77
CA LEU A 235 -27.63 -9.60 18.22
C LEU A 235 -27.13 -11.05 18.26
N LEU A 236 -25.89 -11.28 17.85
CA LEU A 236 -25.28 -12.63 17.91
C LEU A 236 -25.04 -13.11 19.34
N LYS A 237 -24.76 -12.22 20.30
CA LYS A 237 -24.64 -12.59 21.73
C LYS A 237 -25.98 -12.98 22.36
N SER A 238 -27.07 -12.36 21.96
CA SER A 238 -28.42 -12.71 22.46
C SER A 238 -28.90 -14.11 22.02
N LEU A 239 -28.18 -14.72 21.05
CA LEU A 239 -28.45 -16.06 20.54
C LEU A 239 -27.66 -17.17 21.29
N ARG A 240 -26.72 -16.81 22.18
CA ARG A 240 -26.04 -17.80 23.02
C ARG A 240 -26.97 -18.20 24.16
N PRO A 241 -27.15 -19.50 24.42
CA PRO A 241 -27.93 -20.00 25.54
C PRO A 241 -27.33 -19.59 26.88
#